data_a53c463ad278908204d777ed75b2fa31
#
_entry.id   a53c463ad278908204d777ed75b2fa31
#
_cell.length_a   1.000
_cell.length_b   1.000
_cell.length_c   1.000
_cell.angle_alpha   90.00
_cell.angle_beta   90.00
_cell.angle_gamma   90.00
#
_symmetry.space_group_name_H-M   'P 1'
#
loop_
_entity.id
_entity.type
_entity.pdbx_description
1 polymer ?
#
loop_
_entity_poly.entity_id
_entity_poly.type
_entity_poly.pdbx_seq_one_letter_code
_entity_poly.pdbx_strand_id
1 'polypeptide(L)'
;LLDCSENSTWELIKDLSKYKLRSKVEIEDFSTEFVIGVINDSKFKELQGDLKSNENTITYRDTPIFLDPRNEKLGARIISNLEKLYLTIKKLSLKIIDNKEYYSLAHKLGVPEKGLTNLKDQLFGLEANFETLQAIDFKKGCFVGQENTARMKLKNKIRRRLMPISSSEKLDIGDEITFNDIKIGKILIDQ
;
A
#
# COMPACT_ATOMS: atom_id res chain seq x y z
N LEU A 1 -9.26 -8.74 7.14
CA LEU A 1 -8.86 -9.05 5.76
C LEU A 1 -7.46 -8.50 5.51
N LEU A 2 -6.66 -9.23 4.74
CA LEU A 2 -5.36 -8.80 4.23
C LEU A 2 -5.47 -8.70 2.71
N ASP A 3 -4.95 -7.61 2.16
CA ASP A 3 -4.86 -7.36 0.73
C ASP A 3 -3.38 -7.45 0.34
N CYS A 4 -3.06 -8.31 -0.60
CA CYS A 4 -1.70 -8.51 -1.12
C CYS A 4 -1.73 -8.81 -2.62
N SER A 5 -0.56 -8.77 -3.26
CA SER A 5 -0.48 -9.21 -4.65
C SER A 5 -0.70 -10.72 -4.77
N GLU A 6 -1.38 -11.15 -5.83
CA GLU A 6 -1.67 -12.56 -6.11
C GLU A 6 -0.43 -13.44 -5.99
N ASN A 7 0.68 -13.00 -6.55
CA ASN A 7 1.96 -13.74 -6.51
C ASN A 7 2.55 -13.90 -5.10
N SER A 8 2.09 -13.11 -4.13
CA SER A 8 2.60 -13.12 -2.75
C SER A 8 1.70 -13.88 -1.77
N THR A 9 0.51 -14.28 -2.19
CA THR A 9 -0.51 -14.88 -1.32
C THR A 9 0.01 -16.13 -0.60
N TRP A 10 0.60 -17.06 -1.34
CA TRP A 10 1.12 -18.29 -0.77
C TRP A 10 2.26 -18.07 0.23
N GLU A 11 3.21 -17.19 -0.11
CA GLU A 11 4.33 -16.86 0.79
C GLU A 11 3.82 -16.20 2.07
N LEU A 12 2.84 -15.28 1.95
CA LEU A 12 2.22 -14.61 3.09
C LEU A 12 1.50 -15.60 4.03
N ILE A 13 0.69 -16.51 3.48
CA ILE A 13 0.00 -17.54 4.27
C ILE A 13 1.01 -18.42 4.99
N LYS A 14 2.05 -18.87 4.30
CA LYS A 14 3.12 -19.69 4.87
C LYS A 14 3.84 -18.97 6.00
N ASP A 15 4.16 -17.72 5.85
CA ASP A 15 4.87 -16.94 6.86
C ASP A 15 3.97 -16.63 8.06
N LEU A 16 2.74 -16.22 7.85
CA LEU A 16 1.79 -16.00 8.96
C LEU A 16 1.51 -17.29 9.72
N SER A 17 1.43 -18.42 9.03
CA SER A 17 1.20 -19.73 9.68
C SER A 17 2.33 -20.14 10.63
N LYS A 18 3.58 -19.74 10.37
CA LYS A 18 4.72 -19.98 11.28
C LYS A 18 4.54 -19.26 12.62
N TYR A 19 3.92 -18.07 12.60
CA TYR A 19 3.74 -17.23 13.79
C TYR A 19 2.39 -17.41 14.47
N LYS A 20 1.48 -18.16 13.87
CA LYS A 20 0.16 -18.48 14.44
C LYS A 20 0.27 -19.22 15.78
N LEU A 21 1.26 -20.12 15.90
CA LEU A 21 1.53 -20.94 17.09
C LEU A 21 0.25 -21.59 17.64
N ARG A 22 -0.13 -21.25 18.89
CA ARG A 22 -1.34 -21.76 19.58
C ARG A 22 -2.54 -20.82 19.48
N SER A 23 -2.45 -19.76 18.69
CA SER A 23 -3.54 -18.81 18.51
C SER A 23 -4.72 -19.48 17.79
N LYS A 24 -5.93 -19.23 18.30
CA LYS A 24 -7.18 -19.69 17.67
C LYS A 24 -7.53 -18.76 16.50
N VAL A 25 -6.73 -18.82 15.43
CA VAL A 25 -6.86 -18.02 14.21
C VAL A 25 -6.84 -18.97 13.02
N GLU A 26 -7.74 -18.79 12.09
CA GLU A 26 -7.72 -19.43 10.77
C GLU A 26 -7.22 -18.43 9.74
N ILE A 27 -6.42 -18.92 8.79
CA ILE A 27 -5.87 -18.14 7.70
C ILE A 27 -6.35 -18.79 6.41
N GLU A 28 -7.21 -18.10 5.69
CA GLU A 28 -7.87 -18.59 4.49
C GLU A 28 -7.59 -17.68 3.30
N ASP A 29 -7.49 -18.27 2.13
CA ASP A 29 -7.37 -17.56 0.86
C ASP A 29 -8.75 -17.37 0.23
N PHE A 30 -9.18 -16.11 0.13
CA PHE A 30 -10.43 -15.71 -0.51
C PHE A 30 -10.22 -15.05 -1.88
N SER A 31 -9.06 -15.22 -2.50
CA SER A 31 -8.73 -14.58 -3.78
C SER A 31 -9.67 -14.98 -4.93
N THR A 32 -10.30 -16.14 -4.83
CA THR A 32 -11.29 -16.60 -5.83
C THR A 32 -12.71 -16.05 -5.60
N GLU A 33 -12.99 -15.57 -4.40
CA GLU A 33 -14.33 -15.11 -4.01
C GLU A 33 -14.45 -13.58 -4.03
N PHE A 34 -13.35 -12.88 -3.73
CA PHE A 34 -13.34 -11.43 -3.58
C PHE A 34 -12.39 -10.78 -4.57
N VAL A 35 -12.79 -9.62 -5.02
CA VAL A 35 -11.99 -8.71 -5.85
C VAL A 35 -11.86 -7.36 -5.15
N ILE A 36 -10.81 -6.64 -5.49
CA ILE A 36 -10.51 -5.33 -4.92
C ILE A 36 -10.69 -4.27 -6.00
N GLY A 37 -11.54 -3.29 -5.71
CA GLY A 37 -11.65 -2.06 -6.48
C GLY A 37 -11.09 -0.88 -5.70
N VAL A 38 -10.70 0.17 -6.41
CA VAL A 38 -10.30 1.45 -5.81
C VAL A 38 -11.16 2.55 -6.41
N ILE A 39 -11.75 3.38 -5.57
CA ILE A 39 -12.42 4.63 -5.96
C ILE A 39 -11.59 5.81 -5.48
N ASN A 40 -11.68 6.93 -6.20
CA ASN A 40 -10.94 8.13 -5.78
C ASN A 40 -11.51 8.71 -4.46
N ASP A 41 -10.70 9.51 -3.80
CA ASP A 41 -11.04 10.14 -2.50
C ASP A 41 -12.27 11.06 -2.59
N SER A 42 -12.46 11.76 -3.70
CA SER A 42 -13.61 12.63 -3.93
C SER A 42 -14.92 11.83 -3.91
N LYS A 43 -14.93 10.67 -4.59
CA LYS A 43 -16.12 9.80 -4.59
C LYS A 43 -16.37 9.14 -3.25
N PHE A 44 -15.32 8.80 -2.52
CA PHE A 44 -15.45 8.32 -1.15
C PHE A 44 -16.10 9.36 -0.24
N LYS A 45 -15.64 10.63 -0.30
CA LYS A 45 -16.19 11.75 0.49
C LYS A 45 -17.65 12.04 0.16
N GLU A 46 -18.00 11.96 -1.12
CA GLU A 46 -19.43 12.05 -1.56
C GLU A 46 -20.27 10.97 -0.87
N LEU A 47 -19.87 9.70 -0.98
CA LEU A 47 -20.57 8.58 -0.35
C LEU A 47 -20.61 8.69 1.18
N GLN A 48 -19.53 9.15 1.79
CA GLN A 48 -19.46 9.39 3.23
C GLN A 48 -20.47 10.45 3.69
N GLY A 49 -20.59 11.54 2.94
CA GLY A 49 -21.59 12.59 3.21
C GLY A 49 -23.02 12.07 3.15
N ASP A 50 -23.34 11.27 2.15
CA ASP A 50 -24.66 10.66 1.98
C ASP A 50 -24.98 9.66 3.11
N LEU A 51 -23.98 8.92 3.58
CA LEU A 51 -24.14 7.90 4.63
C LEU A 51 -23.96 8.48 6.06
N LYS A 52 -23.69 9.78 6.18
CA LYS A 52 -23.47 10.47 7.47
C LYS A 52 -22.41 9.79 8.37
N SER A 53 -21.41 9.18 7.75
CA SER A 53 -20.30 8.55 8.47
C SER A 53 -19.11 9.51 8.56
N ASN A 54 -18.48 9.58 9.73
CA ASN A 54 -17.27 10.39 9.96
C ASN A 54 -16.00 9.53 10.05
N GLU A 55 -16.11 8.24 9.78
CA GLU A 55 -15.02 7.30 9.90
C GLU A 55 -14.32 7.08 8.55
N ASN A 56 -13.10 6.59 8.59
CA ASN A 56 -12.34 6.21 7.39
C ASN A 56 -12.90 4.97 6.68
N THR A 57 -13.99 4.42 7.19
CA THR A 57 -14.69 3.25 6.64
C THR A 57 -16.19 3.52 6.61
N ILE A 58 -16.79 3.23 5.48
CA ILE A 58 -18.24 3.24 5.30
C ILE A 58 -18.70 1.88 4.83
N THR A 59 -19.98 1.56 5.05
CA THR A 59 -20.59 0.36 4.51
C THR A 59 -21.63 0.77 3.46
N TYR A 60 -21.41 0.32 2.23
CA TYR A 60 -22.33 0.54 1.13
C TYR A 60 -22.87 -0.80 0.63
N ARG A 61 -24.16 -1.06 0.82
CA ARG A 61 -24.85 -2.32 0.45
C ARG A 61 -24.10 -3.57 0.97
N ASP A 62 -23.80 -3.57 2.25
CA ASP A 62 -23.05 -4.63 2.95
C ASP A 62 -21.59 -4.82 2.44
N THR A 63 -21.09 -3.87 1.68
CA THR A 63 -19.71 -3.89 1.19
C THR A 63 -18.91 -2.82 1.93
N PRO A 64 -17.81 -3.19 2.61
CA PRO A 64 -16.95 -2.21 3.25
C PRO A 64 -16.16 -1.43 2.20
N ILE A 65 -16.12 -0.12 2.39
CA ILE A 65 -15.32 0.82 1.60
C ILE A 65 -14.50 1.63 2.59
N PHE A 66 -13.18 1.61 2.48
CA PHE A 66 -12.30 2.26 3.45
C PHE A 66 -11.16 3.01 2.74
N LEU A 67 -10.84 4.18 3.27
CA LEU A 67 -9.70 4.98 2.79
C LEU A 67 -8.41 4.21 2.93
N ASP A 68 -7.53 4.38 1.94
CA ASP A 68 -6.20 3.76 2.00
C ASP A 68 -5.39 4.38 3.17
N PRO A 69 -5.00 3.58 4.18
CA PRO A 69 -4.35 4.10 5.36
C PRO A 69 -2.95 4.66 5.09
N ARG A 70 -2.35 4.30 3.97
CA ARG A 70 -1.01 4.78 3.58
C ARG A 70 -1.04 6.23 3.11
N ASN A 71 -2.09 6.61 2.38
CA ASN A 71 -2.33 7.97 1.92
C ASN A 71 -3.78 8.09 1.41
N GLU A 72 -4.58 8.96 2.01
CA GLU A 72 -5.98 9.17 1.63
C GLU A 72 -6.16 9.56 0.17
N LYS A 73 -5.18 10.23 -0.43
CA LYS A 73 -5.23 10.61 -1.86
C LYS A 73 -5.16 9.43 -2.81
N LEU A 74 -4.78 8.24 -2.34
CA LEU A 74 -4.91 6.99 -3.11
C LEU A 74 -6.37 6.59 -3.31
N GLY A 75 -7.28 7.18 -2.53
CA GLY A 75 -8.69 6.87 -2.56
C GLY A 75 -9.08 5.77 -1.59
N ALA A 76 -10.21 5.12 -1.83
CA ALA A 76 -10.75 4.10 -0.95
C ALA A 76 -10.85 2.74 -1.64
N ARG A 77 -10.60 1.71 -0.87
CA ARG A 77 -10.65 0.31 -1.31
C ARG A 77 -12.04 -0.26 -1.06
N ILE A 78 -12.53 -1.02 -2.03
CA ILE A 78 -13.77 -1.80 -1.98
C ILE A 78 -13.37 -3.26 -2.08
N ILE A 79 -13.70 -4.06 -1.07
CA ILE A 79 -13.48 -5.51 -1.10
C ILE A 79 -14.84 -6.17 -1.21
N SER A 80 -15.08 -6.84 -2.32
CA SER A 80 -16.39 -7.40 -2.64
C SER A 80 -16.27 -8.58 -3.61
N ASN A 81 -17.32 -9.41 -3.68
CA ASN A 81 -17.41 -10.33 -4.82
C ASN A 81 -17.63 -9.55 -6.12
N LEU A 82 -17.33 -10.19 -7.25
CA LEU A 82 -17.35 -9.55 -8.56
C LEU A 82 -18.76 -9.02 -8.93
N GLU A 83 -19.80 -9.76 -8.60
CA GLU A 83 -21.19 -9.37 -8.89
C GLU A 83 -21.58 -8.09 -8.13
N LYS A 84 -21.34 -8.06 -6.82
CA LYS A 84 -21.62 -6.86 -6.00
C LYS A 84 -20.79 -5.66 -6.45
N LEU A 85 -19.53 -5.88 -6.82
CA LEU A 85 -18.69 -4.80 -7.34
C LEU A 85 -19.27 -4.24 -8.64
N TYR A 86 -19.67 -5.10 -9.57
CA TYR A 86 -20.30 -4.69 -10.83
C TYR A 86 -21.58 -3.90 -10.61
N LEU A 87 -22.45 -4.35 -9.70
CA LEU A 87 -23.67 -3.64 -9.34
C LEU A 87 -23.35 -2.27 -8.70
N THR A 88 -22.32 -2.19 -7.90
CA THR A 88 -21.86 -0.93 -7.28
C THR A 88 -21.36 0.04 -8.34
N ILE A 89 -20.54 -0.41 -9.29
CA ILE A 89 -20.05 0.38 -10.41
C ILE A 89 -21.22 0.98 -11.20
N LYS A 90 -22.19 0.15 -11.57
CA LYS A 90 -23.41 0.61 -12.29
C LYS A 90 -24.22 1.61 -11.48
N LYS A 91 -24.50 1.31 -10.21
CA LYS A 91 -25.36 2.13 -9.37
C LYS A 91 -24.76 3.51 -9.08
N LEU A 92 -23.45 3.56 -8.90
CA LEU A 92 -22.71 4.79 -8.64
C LEU A 92 -22.24 5.49 -9.92
N SER A 93 -22.60 4.97 -11.10
CA SER A 93 -22.19 5.48 -12.41
C SER A 93 -20.68 5.68 -12.52
N LEU A 94 -19.90 4.73 -11.96
CA LEU A 94 -18.45 4.79 -11.97
C LEU A 94 -17.89 4.38 -13.34
N LYS A 95 -16.84 5.06 -13.77
CA LYS A 95 -16.07 4.68 -14.95
C LYS A 95 -14.85 3.85 -14.52
N ILE A 96 -14.70 2.67 -15.12
CA ILE A 96 -13.50 1.87 -14.94
C ILE A 96 -12.36 2.51 -15.75
N ILE A 97 -11.22 2.71 -15.12
CA ILE A 97 -10.00 3.23 -15.72
C ILE A 97 -8.91 2.16 -15.72
N ASP A 98 -7.82 2.39 -16.46
CA ASP A 98 -6.65 1.52 -16.42
C ASP A 98 -5.99 1.59 -15.03
N ASN A 99 -5.59 0.45 -14.50
CA ASN A 99 -4.89 0.38 -13.23
C ASN A 99 -3.52 1.07 -13.25
N LYS A 100 -2.95 1.34 -14.44
CA LYS A 100 -1.74 2.17 -14.58
C LYS A 100 -1.92 3.57 -14.01
N GLU A 101 -3.11 4.15 -14.12
CA GLU A 101 -3.39 5.47 -13.55
C GLU A 101 -3.28 5.44 -12.02
N TYR A 102 -3.78 4.37 -11.39
CA TYR A 102 -3.64 4.17 -9.94
C TYR A 102 -2.18 4.02 -9.53
N TYR A 103 -1.40 3.20 -10.24
CA TYR A 103 0.02 3.01 -9.91
C TYR A 103 0.84 4.29 -10.12
N SER A 104 0.54 5.05 -11.16
CA SER A 104 1.19 6.35 -11.40
C SER A 104 0.88 7.34 -10.26
N LEU A 105 -0.36 7.37 -9.79
CA LEU A 105 -0.73 8.17 -8.63
C LEU A 105 0.01 7.70 -7.36
N ALA A 106 0.06 6.40 -7.13
CA ALA A 106 0.76 5.83 -5.98
C ALA A 106 2.24 6.22 -5.95
N HIS A 107 2.93 6.12 -7.08
CA HIS A 107 4.33 6.56 -7.20
C HIS A 107 4.49 8.06 -6.92
N LYS A 108 3.65 8.92 -7.51
CA LYS A 108 3.67 10.37 -7.25
C LYS A 108 3.49 10.70 -5.76
N LEU A 109 2.71 9.90 -5.05
CA LEU A 109 2.46 10.05 -3.62
C LEU A 109 3.55 9.38 -2.75
N GLY A 110 4.56 8.78 -3.35
CA GLY A 110 5.64 8.10 -2.64
C GLY A 110 5.23 6.75 -2.04
N VAL A 111 4.19 6.11 -2.59
CA VAL A 111 3.72 4.78 -2.20
C VAL A 111 4.19 3.77 -3.25
N PRO A 112 5.24 3.00 -3.00
CA PRO A 112 5.83 2.08 -3.98
C PRO A 112 5.02 0.78 -4.07
N GLU A 113 3.89 0.82 -4.75
CA GLU A 113 3.03 -0.36 -4.98
C GLU A 113 3.72 -1.41 -5.83
N LYS A 114 4.34 -0.98 -6.93
CA LYS A 114 5.13 -1.85 -7.81
C LYS A 114 6.61 -1.64 -7.58
N GLY A 115 7.38 -2.69 -7.78
CA GLY A 115 8.84 -2.64 -7.73
C GLY A 115 9.45 -2.76 -6.33
N LEU A 116 8.68 -2.57 -5.26
CA LEU A 116 9.21 -2.68 -3.90
C LEU A 116 9.74 -4.09 -3.59
N THR A 117 9.11 -5.12 -4.12
CA THR A 117 9.58 -6.52 -3.98
C THR A 117 10.95 -6.75 -4.58
N ASN A 118 11.30 -6.02 -5.64
CA ASN A 118 12.63 -6.09 -6.27
C ASN A 118 13.73 -5.48 -5.39
N LEU A 119 13.34 -4.71 -4.37
CA LEU A 119 14.23 -4.07 -3.41
C LEU A 119 14.34 -4.87 -2.11
N LYS A 120 13.84 -6.09 -2.07
CA LYS A 120 14.01 -7.01 -0.94
C LYS A 120 15.49 -7.12 -0.61
N ASP A 121 15.82 -7.04 0.68
CA ASP A 121 17.18 -7.07 1.23
C ASP A 121 18.11 -5.90 0.82
N GLN A 122 17.63 -4.92 0.04
CA GLN A 122 18.38 -3.73 -0.34
C GLN A 122 18.07 -2.50 0.52
N LEU A 123 16.87 -2.44 1.08
CA LEU A 123 16.37 -1.35 1.91
C LEU A 123 15.80 -1.87 3.22
N PHE A 124 16.03 -1.10 4.29
CA PHE A 124 15.28 -1.28 5.53
C PHE A 124 13.89 -0.65 5.41
N GLY A 125 12.90 -1.17 6.16
CA GLY A 125 11.54 -0.65 6.12
C GLY A 125 11.44 0.86 6.42
N LEU A 126 12.28 1.39 7.30
CA LEU A 126 12.34 2.83 7.57
C LEU A 126 12.91 3.65 6.40
N GLU A 127 13.82 3.07 5.62
CA GLU A 127 14.33 3.70 4.39
C GLU A 127 13.26 3.69 3.28
N ALA A 128 12.41 2.66 3.26
CA ALA A 128 11.24 2.55 2.38
C ALA A 128 10.01 3.32 2.88
N ASN A 129 10.18 4.22 3.86
CA ASN A 129 9.13 5.06 4.45
C ASN A 129 7.99 4.31 5.15
N PHE A 130 8.18 3.08 5.61
CA PHE A 130 7.14 2.27 6.26
C PHE A 130 6.49 2.94 7.47
N GLU A 131 7.23 3.80 8.17
CA GLU A 131 6.64 4.60 9.26
C GLU A 131 5.63 5.62 8.71
N THR A 132 6.00 6.37 7.69
CA THR A 132 5.13 7.38 7.05
C THR A 132 3.92 6.72 6.38
N LEU A 133 4.12 5.53 5.81
CA LEU A 133 3.07 4.72 5.17
C LEU A 133 2.25 3.91 6.19
N GLN A 134 2.41 4.16 7.49
CA GLN A 134 1.71 3.48 8.58
C GLN A 134 1.86 1.94 8.59
N ALA A 135 2.96 1.45 8.01
CA ALA A 135 3.27 0.02 7.97
C ALA A 135 4.02 -0.48 9.21
N ILE A 136 4.42 0.40 10.11
CA ILE A 136 5.10 0.09 11.37
C ILE A 136 4.41 0.82 12.51
N ASP A 137 4.03 0.08 13.56
CA ASP A 137 3.56 0.65 14.82
C ASP A 137 4.64 0.51 15.90
N PHE A 138 5.23 1.63 16.30
CA PHE A 138 6.23 1.68 17.37
C PHE A 138 5.66 1.60 18.78
N LYS A 139 4.33 1.68 18.93
CA LYS A 139 3.64 1.60 20.24
C LYS A 139 3.23 0.19 20.60
N LYS A 140 3.23 -0.74 19.62
CA LYS A 140 2.92 -2.14 19.90
C LYS A 140 4.03 -2.82 20.70
N GLY A 141 3.71 -3.92 21.35
CA GLY A 141 4.68 -4.72 22.12
C GLY A 141 5.80 -5.34 21.28
N CYS A 142 6.66 -6.09 21.93
CA CYS A 142 7.81 -6.75 21.29
C CYS A 142 7.38 -7.86 20.32
N PHE A 143 8.12 -8.00 19.24
CA PHE A 143 7.94 -9.05 18.24
C PHE A 143 9.29 -9.46 17.63
N VAL A 144 9.34 -10.63 17.02
CA VAL A 144 10.54 -11.16 16.39
C VAL A 144 10.95 -10.28 15.19
N GLY A 145 12.24 -9.90 15.13
CA GLY A 145 12.81 -9.12 14.03
C GLY A 145 12.71 -7.59 14.19
N GLN A 146 12.18 -7.10 15.32
CA GLN A 146 12.04 -5.65 15.56
C GLN A 146 13.34 -4.91 15.85
N GLU A 147 14.41 -5.60 16.25
CA GLU A 147 15.60 -5.01 16.86
C GLU A 147 16.28 -3.98 15.95
N ASN A 148 16.45 -4.30 14.68
CA ASN A 148 17.09 -3.39 13.73
C ASN A 148 16.22 -2.16 13.49
N THR A 149 14.93 -2.35 13.29
CA THR A 149 13.96 -1.25 13.07
C THR A 149 13.89 -0.32 14.27
N ALA A 150 13.77 -0.86 15.48
CA ALA A 150 13.77 -0.09 16.72
C ALA A 150 15.09 0.69 16.92
N ARG A 151 16.23 0.03 16.68
CA ARG A 151 17.55 0.66 16.79
C ARG A 151 17.74 1.81 15.80
N MET A 152 17.33 1.63 14.55
CA MET A 152 17.39 2.68 13.54
C MET A 152 16.54 3.90 13.93
N LYS A 153 15.33 3.67 14.43
CA LYS A 153 14.44 4.73 14.90
C LYS A 153 15.03 5.48 16.09
N LEU A 154 15.44 4.76 17.14
CA LEU A 154 15.98 5.36 18.38
C LEU A 154 17.25 6.15 18.15
N LYS A 155 18.13 5.67 17.26
CA LYS A 155 19.40 6.33 16.96
C LYS A 155 19.30 7.38 15.87
N ASN A 156 18.12 7.61 15.30
CA ASN A 156 17.88 8.50 14.17
C ASN A 156 18.89 8.30 13.02
N LYS A 157 19.21 7.04 12.70
CA LYS A 157 20.26 6.66 11.74
C LYS A 157 19.72 6.39 10.32
N ILE A 158 18.61 7.03 9.94
CA ILE A 158 18.09 6.91 8.58
C ILE A 158 18.86 7.89 7.68
N ARG A 159 19.82 7.36 6.91
CA ARG A 159 20.71 8.17 6.06
C ARG A 159 20.21 8.34 4.63
N ARG A 160 19.33 7.48 4.19
CA ARG A 160 18.75 7.46 2.84
C ARG A 160 17.25 7.15 2.93
N ARG A 161 16.50 7.59 1.94
CA ARG A 161 15.06 7.34 1.86
C ARG A 161 14.64 7.13 0.41
N LEU A 162 13.67 6.26 0.22
CA LEU A 162 12.98 6.12 -1.05
C LEU A 162 12.09 7.35 -1.26
N MET A 163 12.32 8.09 -2.34
CA MET A 163 11.60 9.33 -2.64
C MET A 163 11.06 9.29 -4.05
N PRO A 164 9.82 9.75 -4.29
CA PRO A 164 9.33 9.95 -5.65
C PRO A 164 10.10 11.10 -6.30
N ILE A 165 10.45 10.93 -7.56
CA ILE A 165 11.03 11.98 -8.39
C ILE A 165 10.22 12.14 -9.67
N SER A 166 10.32 13.29 -10.29
CA SER A 166 9.74 13.56 -11.59
C SER A 166 10.87 14.00 -12.53
N SER A 167 10.90 13.44 -13.73
CA SER A 167 11.85 13.80 -14.78
C SER A 167 11.11 14.05 -16.08
N SER A 168 11.65 14.93 -16.92
CA SER A 168 11.24 15.12 -18.32
C SER A 168 11.91 14.09 -19.25
N GLU A 169 12.98 13.46 -18.78
CA GLU A 169 13.72 12.45 -19.52
C GLU A 169 13.39 11.06 -18.97
N LYS A 170 13.54 10.05 -19.84
CA LYS A 170 13.43 8.66 -19.42
C LYS A 170 14.60 8.34 -18.49
N LEU A 171 14.28 7.73 -17.34
CA LEU A 171 15.25 7.25 -16.38
C LEU A 171 15.16 5.72 -16.33
N ASP A 172 16.31 5.07 -16.32
CA ASP A 172 16.39 3.62 -16.18
C ASP A 172 16.81 3.23 -14.73
N ILE A 173 16.41 2.03 -14.30
CA ILE A 173 16.83 1.52 -12.99
C ILE A 173 18.36 1.43 -12.96
N GLY A 174 18.94 2.07 -11.96
CA GLY A 174 20.39 2.13 -11.79
C GLY A 174 21.00 3.48 -12.10
N ASP A 175 20.29 4.37 -12.80
CA ASP A 175 20.78 5.69 -13.10
C ASP A 175 21.08 6.47 -11.83
N GLU A 176 22.19 7.20 -11.88
CA GLU A 176 22.63 8.04 -10.77
C GLU A 176 22.02 9.43 -10.86
N ILE A 177 21.55 9.93 -9.74
CA ILE A 177 21.08 11.31 -9.62
C ILE A 177 22.20 12.12 -9.00
N THR A 178 22.63 13.17 -9.70
CA THR A 178 23.69 14.08 -9.23
C THR A 178 23.16 15.49 -9.06
N PHE A 179 23.76 16.21 -8.12
CA PHE A 179 23.55 17.63 -7.93
C PHE A 179 24.90 18.30 -7.66
N ASN A 180 25.29 19.27 -8.50
CA ASN A 180 26.63 19.91 -8.46
C ASN A 180 27.76 18.87 -8.44
N ASP A 181 27.72 17.89 -9.34
CA ASP A 181 28.68 16.78 -9.48
C ASP A 181 28.75 15.84 -8.24
N ILE A 182 27.87 16.02 -7.28
CA ILE A 182 27.78 15.16 -6.12
C ILE A 182 26.63 14.16 -6.32
N LYS A 183 26.92 12.87 -6.18
CA LYS A 183 25.90 11.83 -6.22
C LYS A 183 24.98 11.96 -5.01
N ILE A 184 23.71 12.21 -5.27
CA ILE A 184 22.66 12.37 -4.24
C ILE A 184 21.68 11.22 -4.20
N GLY A 185 21.60 10.42 -5.25
CA GLY A 185 20.64 9.32 -5.33
C GLY A 185 20.92 8.36 -6.47
N LYS A 186 20.03 7.38 -6.56
CA LYS A 186 20.00 6.37 -7.62
C LYS A 186 18.55 5.96 -7.89
N ILE A 187 18.23 5.69 -9.15
CA ILE A 187 16.91 5.16 -9.52
C ILE A 187 16.81 3.69 -9.10
N LEU A 188 15.81 3.39 -8.30
CA LEU A 188 15.56 2.04 -7.78
C LEU A 188 14.30 1.41 -8.36
N ILE A 189 13.33 2.21 -8.73
CA ILE A 189 12.05 1.78 -9.31
C ILE A 189 11.75 2.72 -10.47
N ASP A 190 11.37 2.18 -11.62
CA ASP A 190 10.86 2.90 -12.79
C ASP A 190 9.38 2.63 -13.00
N GLN A 191 8.75 3.49 -13.83
CA GLN A 191 7.35 3.34 -14.27
C GLN A 191 7.21 3.65 -15.75
#